data_4dbddb71adc2c43c23b49c0f8fbed916
#
_entry.id   4dbddb71adc2c43c23b49c0f8fbed916
#
_cell.length_a   1.000
_cell.length_b   1.000
_cell.length_c   1.000
_cell.angle_alpha   90.00
_cell.angle_beta   90.00
_cell.angle_gamma   90.00
#
_symmetry.space_group_name_H-M   'P 1'
#
loop_
_entity.id
_entity.type
_entity.pdbx_description
1 polymer ?
#
loop_
_entity_poly.entity_id
_entity_poly.type
_entity_poly.pdbx_seq_one_letter_code
_entity_poly.pdbx_strand_id
1 'polypeptide(L)'
;MRKVCAHTTLNTRYFYEDFSDRDELLVAVWEGIRSELLAAVVEVLVGDPARPPLETLNRALHVLVTWVADDFPRAQVLLGNHTGCPALEKKRQASQRELVELMIDTGRPYLRPDADADAFRVDVTIGLNGFTGMMSEWHSGAIILTETQVIDHVTRLATVIASQHITS
;
A
#
# COMPACT_ATOMS: atom_id res chain seq x y z
N MET A 1 -13.01 -20.36 -12.80
CA MET A 1 -12.86 -21.39 -11.73
C MET A 1 -12.21 -22.67 -12.22
N ARG A 2 -12.73 -23.42 -13.20
CA ARG A 2 -12.11 -24.69 -13.70
C ARG A 2 -10.61 -24.56 -14.02
N LYS A 3 -10.15 -23.41 -14.57
CA LYS A 3 -8.72 -23.16 -14.87
C LYS A 3 -7.87 -22.98 -13.61
N VAL A 4 -8.39 -22.36 -12.56
CA VAL A 4 -7.67 -22.17 -11.27
C VAL A 4 -7.49 -23.52 -10.60
N CYS A 5 -8.57 -24.30 -10.45
CA CYS A 5 -8.52 -25.64 -9.85
C CYS A 5 -7.61 -26.60 -10.67
N ALA A 6 -7.60 -26.50 -12.01
CA ALA A 6 -6.72 -27.30 -12.85
C ALA A 6 -5.23 -26.95 -12.69
N HIS A 7 -4.91 -25.68 -12.38
CA HIS A 7 -3.51 -25.22 -12.19
C HIS A 7 -2.96 -25.56 -10.80
N THR A 8 -3.84 -25.64 -9.79
CA THR A 8 -3.45 -25.84 -8.39
C THR A 8 -3.64 -27.28 -7.90
N THR A 9 -4.08 -28.21 -8.78
CA THR A 9 -4.48 -29.58 -8.39
C THR A 9 -5.55 -29.65 -7.31
N LEU A 10 -6.20 -28.53 -6.98
CA LEU A 10 -7.28 -28.44 -6.00
C LEU A 10 -8.58 -29.01 -6.59
N ASN A 11 -9.23 -29.89 -5.83
CA ASN A 11 -10.55 -30.38 -6.19
C ASN A 11 -11.56 -29.22 -6.09
N THR A 12 -12.35 -29.03 -7.14
CA THR A 12 -13.40 -28.01 -7.24
C THR A 12 -14.35 -28.02 -6.02
N ARG A 13 -14.53 -29.18 -5.39
CA ARG A 13 -15.35 -29.34 -4.18
C ARG A 13 -14.80 -28.54 -3.02
N TYR A 14 -13.49 -28.64 -2.69
CA TYR A 14 -12.85 -27.88 -1.61
C TYR A 14 -12.92 -26.38 -1.84
N PHE A 15 -12.86 -25.95 -3.11
CA PHE A 15 -13.04 -24.52 -3.43
C PHE A 15 -14.40 -24.00 -2.96
N TYR A 16 -15.49 -24.71 -3.26
CA TYR A 16 -16.85 -24.28 -2.89
C TYR A 16 -17.22 -24.54 -1.43
N GLU A 17 -16.39 -25.25 -0.66
CA GLU A 17 -16.50 -25.35 0.79
C GLU A 17 -16.02 -24.07 1.48
N ASP A 18 -14.99 -23.41 0.91
CA ASP A 18 -14.35 -22.22 1.50
C ASP A 18 -14.81 -20.90 0.86
N PHE A 19 -15.18 -20.89 -0.42
CA PHE A 19 -15.54 -19.69 -1.18
C PHE A 19 -16.82 -19.90 -1.97
N SER A 20 -17.77 -18.99 -1.85
CA SER A 20 -19.03 -19.04 -2.60
C SER A 20 -18.82 -18.79 -4.09
N ASP A 21 -17.88 -17.90 -4.44
CA ASP A 21 -17.57 -17.54 -5.81
C ASP A 21 -16.10 -17.08 -6.02
N ARG A 22 -15.78 -16.68 -7.26
CA ARG A 22 -14.46 -16.17 -7.64
C ARG A 22 -14.12 -14.85 -6.95
N ASP A 23 -15.10 -14.00 -6.76
CA ASP A 23 -14.89 -12.65 -6.24
C ASP A 23 -14.56 -12.71 -4.74
N GLU A 24 -15.18 -13.62 -4.00
CA GLU A 24 -14.85 -13.90 -2.61
C GLU A 24 -13.40 -14.40 -2.46
N LEU A 25 -12.98 -15.35 -3.30
CA LEU A 25 -11.57 -15.78 -3.34
C LEU A 25 -10.64 -14.60 -3.63
N LEU A 26 -10.96 -13.78 -4.64
CA LEU A 26 -10.10 -12.65 -5.03
C LEU A 26 -9.96 -11.64 -3.89
N VAL A 27 -11.05 -11.35 -3.17
CA VAL A 27 -11.04 -10.49 -1.98
C VAL A 27 -10.16 -11.11 -0.91
N ALA A 28 -10.31 -12.40 -0.59
CA ALA A 28 -9.52 -13.06 0.45
C ALA A 28 -8.02 -13.08 0.12
N VAL A 29 -7.64 -13.37 -1.12
CA VAL A 29 -6.25 -13.33 -1.58
C VAL A 29 -5.68 -11.92 -1.49
N TRP A 30 -6.43 -10.90 -1.93
CA TRP A 30 -6.04 -9.51 -1.84
C TRP A 30 -5.84 -9.06 -0.38
N GLU A 31 -6.76 -9.42 0.52
CA GLU A 31 -6.65 -9.11 1.96
C GLU A 31 -5.43 -9.77 2.60
N GLY A 32 -5.13 -11.03 2.26
CA GLY A 32 -3.94 -11.72 2.72
C GLY A 32 -2.65 -11.00 2.31
N ILE A 33 -2.52 -10.69 1.02
CA ILE A 33 -1.35 -9.98 0.47
C ILE A 33 -1.20 -8.59 1.09
N ARG A 34 -2.32 -7.84 1.20
CA ARG A 34 -2.32 -6.53 1.86
C ARG A 34 -1.87 -6.61 3.31
N SER A 35 -2.35 -7.61 4.06
CA SER A 35 -2.01 -7.77 5.47
C SER A 35 -0.54 -8.07 5.69
N GLU A 36 0.08 -8.89 4.83
CA GLU A 36 1.51 -9.16 4.88
C GLU A 36 2.35 -7.90 4.60
N LEU A 37 1.99 -7.14 3.56
CA LEU A 37 2.68 -5.89 3.25
C LEU A 37 2.52 -4.87 4.38
N LEU A 38 1.31 -4.73 4.93
CA LEU A 38 1.06 -3.82 6.04
C LEU A 38 1.85 -4.22 7.29
N ALA A 39 1.96 -5.52 7.59
CA ALA A 39 2.77 -6.02 8.70
C ALA A 39 4.24 -5.63 8.55
N ALA A 40 4.82 -5.76 7.36
CA ALA A 40 6.20 -5.35 7.08
C ALA A 40 6.40 -3.83 7.25
N VAL A 41 5.43 -3.02 6.85
CA VAL A 41 5.48 -1.55 7.04
C VAL A 41 5.34 -1.20 8.52
N VAL A 42 4.42 -1.81 9.24
CA VAL A 42 4.22 -1.57 10.68
C VAL A 42 5.48 -1.94 11.47
N GLU A 43 6.16 -3.02 11.13
CA GLU A 43 7.45 -3.39 11.76
C GLU A 43 8.47 -2.25 11.65
N VAL A 44 8.56 -1.58 10.49
CA VAL A 44 9.43 -0.41 10.32
C VAL A 44 8.97 0.77 11.18
N LEU A 45 7.65 1.01 11.24
CA LEU A 45 7.09 2.16 11.98
C LEU A 45 7.28 2.06 13.49
N VAL A 46 7.21 0.84 14.05
CA VAL A 46 7.28 0.62 15.52
C VAL A 46 8.65 0.10 15.98
N GLY A 47 9.51 -0.36 15.08
CA GLY A 47 10.72 -1.11 15.40
C GLY A 47 11.81 -0.30 16.11
N ASP A 48 11.83 1.03 15.95
CA ASP A 48 12.81 1.92 16.59
C ASP A 48 12.16 3.26 16.92
N PRO A 49 11.67 3.42 18.15
CA PRO A 49 11.04 4.67 18.59
C PRO A 49 11.97 5.89 18.63
N ALA A 50 13.30 5.68 18.65
CA ALA A 50 14.30 6.75 18.66
C ALA A 50 14.63 7.29 17.25
N ARG A 51 14.16 6.59 16.21
CA ARG A 51 14.44 7.00 14.83
C ARG A 51 13.65 8.26 14.45
N PRO A 52 14.31 9.22 13.77
CA PRO A 52 13.63 10.41 13.27
C PRO A 52 12.43 10.04 12.36
N PRO A 53 11.30 10.76 12.45
CA PRO A 53 10.07 10.42 11.74
C PRO A 53 10.24 10.41 10.21
N LEU A 54 11.05 11.31 9.65
CA LEU A 54 11.35 11.32 8.19
C LEU A 54 12.18 10.10 7.76
N GLU A 55 13.13 9.65 8.59
CA GLU A 55 13.89 8.43 8.30
C GLU A 55 12.98 7.20 8.35
N THR A 56 12.08 7.14 9.32
CA THR A 56 11.07 6.08 9.44
C THR A 56 10.16 6.03 8.21
N LEU A 57 9.66 7.18 7.77
CA LEU A 57 8.86 7.31 6.55
C LEU A 57 9.63 6.82 5.32
N ASN A 58 10.88 7.25 5.15
CA ASN A 58 11.71 6.85 4.01
C ASN A 58 11.97 5.33 4.00
N ARG A 59 12.21 4.71 5.16
CA ARG A 59 12.35 3.24 5.27
C ARG A 59 11.06 2.51 4.92
N ALA A 60 9.91 3.00 5.38
CA ALA A 60 8.62 2.42 5.03
C ALA A 60 8.35 2.48 3.51
N LEU A 61 8.66 3.60 2.87
CA LEU A 61 8.55 3.74 1.41
C LEU A 61 9.51 2.79 0.67
N HIS A 62 10.73 2.61 1.17
CA HIS A 62 11.68 1.66 0.61
C HIS A 62 11.11 0.23 0.65
N VAL A 63 10.61 -0.21 1.81
CA VAL A 63 9.96 -1.54 1.95
C VAL A 63 8.80 -1.70 0.96
N LEU A 64 7.95 -0.69 0.82
CA LEU A 64 6.80 -0.74 -0.11
C LEU A 64 7.25 -0.88 -1.57
N VAL A 65 8.24 -0.10 -2.01
CA VAL A 65 8.73 -0.14 -3.40
C VAL A 65 9.43 -1.47 -3.69
N THR A 66 10.34 -1.90 -2.82
CA THR A 66 11.06 -3.18 -2.98
C THR A 66 10.10 -4.36 -2.99
N TRP A 67 9.09 -4.36 -2.12
CA TRP A 67 8.08 -5.42 -2.10
C TRP A 67 7.34 -5.54 -3.45
N VAL A 68 6.98 -4.42 -4.08
CA VAL A 68 6.34 -4.40 -5.41
C VAL A 68 7.30 -4.87 -6.51
N ALA A 69 8.58 -4.55 -6.39
CA ALA A 69 9.61 -4.97 -7.35
C ALA A 69 9.89 -6.48 -7.30
N ASP A 70 9.92 -7.06 -6.10
CA ASP A 70 10.38 -8.43 -5.86
C ASP A 70 9.33 -9.50 -6.23
N ASP A 71 8.03 -9.19 -6.11
CA ASP A 71 6.97 -10.18 -6.36
C ASP A 71 5.89 -9.63 -7.30
N PHE A 72 6.18 -9.68 -8.61
CA PHE A 72 5.27 -9.21 -9.64
C PHE A 72 3.87 -9.84 -9.58
N PRO A 73 3.67 -11.17 -9.39
CA PRO A 73 2.34 -11.76 -9.29
C PRO A 73 1.52 -11.22 -8.12
N ARG A 74 2.14 -11.03 -6.94
CA ARG A 74 1.46 -10.49 -5.77
C ARG A 74 1.17 -9.01 -5.93
N ALA A 75 2.12 -8.24 -6.46
CA ALA A 75 1.92 -6.83 -6.79
C ALA A 75 0.78 -6.66 -7.81
N GLN A 76 0.64 -7.56 -8.80
CA GLN A 76 -0.47 -7.56 -9.74
C GLN A 76 -1.84 -7.77 -9.06
N VAL A 77 -1.93 -8.61 -8.03
CA VAL A 77 -3.17 -8.75 -7.25
C VAL A 77 -3.45 -7.48 -6.44
N LEU A 78 -2.42 -6.89 -5.83
CA LEU A 78 -2.59 -5.71 -4.96
C LEU A 78 -2.93 -4.44 -5.76
N LEU A 79 -2.21 -4.18 -6.85
CA LEU A 79 -2.23 -2.92 -7.62
C LEU A 79 -3.04 -3.01 -8.90
N GLY A 80 -3.25 -4.22 -9.43
CA GLY A 80 -3.89 -4.44 -10.72
C GLY A 80 -5.32 -3.93 -10.77
N ASN A 81 -5.81 -3.76 -11.99
CA ASN A 81 -7.18 -3.35 -12.24
C ASN A 81 -8.13 -4.56 -12.14
N HIS A 82 -9.07 -4.52 -11.21
CA HIS A 82 -10.05 -5.57 -10.95
C HIS A 82 -11.50 -5.07 -11.15
N THR A 83 -11.73 -4.24 -12.16
CA THR A 83 -13.03 -3.60 -12.46
C THR A 83 -14.22 -4.57 -12.55
N GLY A 84 -13.99 -5.87 -12.71
CA GLY A 84 -15.02 -6.90 -12.69
C GLY A 84 -15.43 -7.41 -11.31
N CYS A 85 -14.85 -6.89 -10.20
CA CYS A 85 -15.15 -7.32 -8.83
C CYS A 85 -15.50 -6.11 -7.94
N PRO A 86 -16.79 -5.70 -7.87
CA PRO A 86 -17.21 -4.56 -7.05
C PRO A 86 -16.91 -4.71 -5.55
N ALA A 87 -16.92 -5.95 -5.04
CA ALA A 87 -16.60 -6.25 -3.66
C ALA A 87 -15.13 -5.87 -3.33
N LEU A 88 -14.20 -6.24 -4.22
CA LEU A 88 -12.80 -5.87 -4.06
C LEU A 88 -12.59 -4.36 -4.15
N GLU A 89 -13.25 -3.69 -5.09
CA GLU A 89 -13.13 -2.23 -5.23
C GLU A 89 -13.58 -1.51 -3.96
N LYS A 90 -14.70 -1.94 -3.36
CA LYS A 90 -15.16 -1.41 -2.07
C LYS A 90 -14.14 -1.64 -0.95
N LYS A 91 -13.50 -2.81 -0.91
CA LYS A 91 -12.44 -3.14 0.07
C LYS A 91 -11.20 -2.27 -0.13
N ARG A 92 -10.78 -2.05 -1.37
CA ARG A 92 -9.64 -1.18 -1.72
C ARG A 92 -9.89 0.26 -1.25
N GLN A 93 -11.07 0.80 -1.51
CA GLN A 93 -11.43 2.15 -1.07
C GLN A 93 -11.48 2.28 0.46
N ALA A 94 -12.02 1.26 1.16
CA ALA A 94 -12.00 1.24 2.63
C ALA A 94 -10.55 1.19 3.15
N SER A 95 -9.72 0.30 2.59
CA SER A 95 -8.31 0.19 2.93
C SER A 95 -7.52 1.47 2.72
N GLN A 96 -7.81 2.20 1.62
CA GLN A 96 -7.16 3.48 1.34
C GLN A 96 -7.47 4.53 2.43
N ARG A 97 -8.73 4.59 2.90
CA ARG A 97 -9.11 5.48 4.00
C ARG A 97 -8.43 5.08 5.32
N GLU A 98 -8.39 3.78 5.64
CA GLU A 98 -7.69 3.27 6.82
C GLU A 98 -6.20 3.64 6.81
N LEU A 99 -5.53 3.55 5.66
CA LEU A 99 -4.13 3.93 5.53
C LEU A 99 -3.93 5.45 5.73
N VAL A 100 -4.83 6.29 5.22
CA VAL A 100 -4.79 7.73 5.47
C VAL A 100 -4.90 8.02 6.97
N GLU A 101 -5.87 7.43 7.67
CA GLU A 101 -6.01 7.62 9.12
C GLU A 101 -4.78 7.10 9.89
N LEU A 102 -4.25 5.93 9.52
CA LEU A 102 -3.03 5.39 10.12
C LEU A 102 -1.84 6.36 9.96
N MET A 103 -1.65 6.93 8.77
CA MET A 103 -0.58 7.90 8.50
C MET A 103 -0.75 9.18 9.32
N ILE A 104 -2.00 9.68 9.43
CA ILE A 104 -2.31 10.87 10.23
C ILE A 104 -2.02 10.60 11.72
N ASP A 105 -2.49 9.48 12.25
CA ASP A 105 -2.30 9.13 13.67
C ASP A 105 -0.81 8.90 13.99
N THR A 106 -0.07 8.26 13.07
CA THR A 106 1.38 8.07 13.21
C THR A 106 2.15 9.38 13.14
N GLY A 107 1.76 10.32 12.28
CA GLY A 107 2.41 11.62 12.13
C GLY A 107 2.05 12.65 13.20
N ARG A 108 0.88 12.52 13.81
CA ARG A 108 0.33 13.48 14.80
C ARG A 108 1.29 13.87 15.93
N PRO A 109 2.04 12.94 16.57
CA PRO A 109 2.98 13.26 17.64
C PRO A 109 4.14 14.17 17.21
N TYR A 110 4.41 14.24 15.93
CA TYR A 110 5.53 14.98 15.33
C TYR A 110 5.13 16.29 14.68
N LEU A 111 3.84 16.63 14.69
CA LEU A 111 3.37 17.90 14.12
C LEU A 111 4.00 19.10 14.84
N ARG A 112 4.36 20.09 14.05
CA ARG A 112 4.80 21.39 14.59
C ARG A 112 3.64 22.05 15.34
N PRO A 113 3.91 22.87 16.37
CA PRO A 113 2.88 23.55 17.15
C PRO A 113 1.96 24.46 16.31
N ASP A 114 2.46 24.96 15.19
CA ASP A 114 1.75 25.85 14.25
C ASP A 114 1.20 25.10 13.02
N ALA A 115 1.31 23.76 12.97
CA ALA A 115 0.82 22.98 11.85
C ALA A 115 -0.72 22.99 11.77
N ASP A 116 -1.23 23.22 10.56
CA ASP A 116 -2.65 23.09 10.26
C ASP A 116 -3.00 21.58 10.08
N ALA A 117 -3.83 21.07 10.96
CA ALA A 117 -4.23 19.66 10.96
C ALA A 117 -5.07 19.28 9.70
N ASP A 118 -5.86 20.19 9.18
CA ASP A 118 -6.65 19.94 7.97
C ASP A 118 -5.74 19.94 6.73
N ALA A 119 -4.79 20.88 6.64
CA ALA A 119 -3.77 20.88 5.59
C ALA A 119 -2.93 19.60 5.64
N PHE A 120 -2.49 19.16 6.83
CA PHE A 120 -1.78 17.90 7.00
C PHE A 120 -2.59 16.69 6.49
N ARG A 121 -3.88 16.61 6.84
CA ARG A 121 -4.78 15.57 6.33
C ARG A 121 -4.88 15.58 4.81
N VAL A 122 -5.04 16.73 4.21
CA VAL A 122 -5.14 16.89 2.74
C VAL A 122 -3.84 16.41 2.09
N ASP A 123 -2.69 16.83 2.58
CA ASP A 123 -1.39 16.49 2.01
C ASP A 123 -1.06 14.99 2.17
N VAL A 124 -1.38 14.37 3.32
CA VAL A 124 -1.29 12.92 3.51
C VAL A 124 -2.19 12.19 2.51
N THR A 125 -3.43 12.67 2.33
CA THR A 125 -4.38 12.05 1.40
C THR A 125 -3.88 12.14 -0.05
N ILE A 126 -3.40 13.29 -0.49
CA ILE A 126 -2.82 13.48 -1.83
C ILE A 126 -1.57 12.60 -2.00
N GLY A 127 -0.65 12.65 -1.04
CA GLY A 127 0.59 11.88 -1.08
C GLY A 127 0.34 10.38 -1.20
N LEU A 128 -0.54 9.82 -0.37
CA LEU A 128 -0.84 8.39 -0.37
C LEU A 128 -1.59 7.94 -1.64
N ASN A 129 -2.57 8.72 -2.11
CA ASN A 129 -3.27 8.40 -3.35
C ASN A 129 -2.34 8.54 -4.58
N GLY A 130 -1.51 9.58 -4.61
CA GLY A 130 -0.50 9.78 -5.65
C GLY A 130 0.54 8.65 -5.67
N PHE A 131 1.04 8.24 -4.50
CA PHE A 131 1.95 7.12 -4.36
C PHE A 131 1.33 5.81 -4.89
N THR A 132 0.12 5.46 -4.46
CA THR A 132 -0.57 4.24 -4.90
C THR A 132 -0.80 4.24 -6.41
N GLY A 133 -1.25 5.37 -6.97
CA GLY A 133 -1.42 5.54 -8.41
C GLY A 133 -0.11 5.36 -9.18
N MET A 134 0.97 6.03 -8.73
CA MET A 134 2.29 5.93 -9.33
C MET A 134 2.85 4.49 -9.27
N MET A 135 2.67 3.77 -8.15
CA MET A 135 3.09 2.38 -8.03
C MET A 135 2.34 1.47 -9.01
N SER A 136 1.05 1.72 -9.24
CA SER A 136 0.25 1.00 -10.25
C SER A 136 0.77 1.26 -11.68
N GLU A 137 1.07 2.50 -12.02
CA GLU A 137 1.61 2.89 -13.32
C GLU A 137 3.02 2.33 -13.56
N TRP A 138 3.87 2.33 -12.53
CA TRP A 138 5.19 1.72 -12.59
C TRP A 138 5.11 0.20 -12.76
N HIS A 139 4.28 -0.47 -11.95
CA HIS A 139 4.06 -1.90 -12.03
C HIS A 139 3.51 -2.33 -13.40
N SER A 140 2.61 -1.55 -14.00
CA SER A 140 2.06 -1.81 -15.34
C SER A 140 3.05 -1.54 -16.49
N GLY A 141 4.18 -0.90 -16.22
CA GLY A 141 5.17 -0.48 -17.20
C GLY A 141 4.83 0.82 -17.94
N ALA A 142 3.79 1.54 -17.52
CA ALA A 142 3.46 2.87 -18.06
C ALA A 142 4.50 3.93 -17.63
N ILE A 143 5.08 3.76 -16.45
CA ILE A 143 6.26 4.52 -15.99
C ILE A 143 7.48 3.61 -16.06
N ILE A 144 8.50 4.01 -16.83
CA ILE A 144 9.73 3.24 -17.04
C ILE A 144 10.83 3.83 -16.18
N LEU A 145 10.97 3.32 -14.96
CA LEU A 145 12.01 3.69 -14.00
C LEU A 145 12.62 2.43 -13.37
N THR A 146 13.88 2.51 -12.94
CA THR A 146 14.48 1.49 -12.08
C THR A 146 13.90 1.60 -10.67
N GLU A 147 13.97 0.53 -9.89
CA GLU A 147 13.58 0.53 -8.48
C GLU A 147 14.24 1.68 -7.70
N THR A 148 15.56 1.84 -7.85
CA THR A 148 16.32 2.93 -7.20
C THR A 148 15.75 4.31 -7.58
N GLN A 149 15.45 4.55 -8.84
CA GLN A 149 14.85 5.82 -9.28
C GLN A 149 13.47 6.05 -8.66
N VAL A 150 12.65 5.00 -8.56
CA VAL A 150 11.33 5.10 -7.89
C VAL A 150 11.52 5.45 -6.41
N ILE A 151 12.41 4.75 -5.70
CA ILE A 151 12.72 5.04 -4.28
C ILE A 151 13.17 6.50 -4.11
N ASP A 152 14.11 6.97 -4.94
CA ASP A 152 14.63 8.34 -4.89
C ASP A 152 13.52 9.39 -5.11
N HIS A 153 12.61 9.13 -6.05
CA HIS A 153 11.52 10.06 -6.33
C HIS A 153 10.49 10.10 -5.21
N VAL A 154 10.05 8.93 -4.71
CA VAL A 154 8.99 8.89 -3.69
C VAL A 154 9.49 9.38 -2.34
N THR A 155 10.73 9.06 -1.94
CA THR A 155 11.30 9.54 -0.68
C THR A 155 11.52 11.04 -0.69
N ARG A 156 12.03 11.59 -1.80
CA ARG A 156 12.18 13.04 -1.97
C ARG A 156 10.84 13.77 -1.86
N LEU A 157 9.81 13.29 -2.57
CA LEU A 157 8.49 13.92 -2.53
C LEU A 157 7.85 13.82 -1.15
N ALA A 158 7.89 12.65 -0.54
CA ALA A 158 7.36 12.44 0.81
C ALA A 158 8.08 13.32 1.85
N THR A 159 9.40 13.47 1.75
CA THR A 159 10.18 14.36 2.62
C THR A 159 9.75 15.83 2.43
N VAL A 160 9.57 16.30 1.20
CA VAL A 160 9.11 17.67 0.92
C VAL A 160 7.72 17.91 1.54
N ILE A 161 6.78 16.99 1.35
CA ILE A 161 5.43 17.11 1.92
C ILE A 161 5.50 17.10 3.45
N ALA A 162 6.15 16.09 4.04
CA ALA A 162 6.19 15.92 5.48
C ALA A 162 6.90 17.08 6.20
N SER A 163 7.99 17.63 5.61
CA SER A 163 8.74 18.74 6.20
C SER A 163 7.94 20.05 6.36
N GLN A 164 6.80 20.16 5.69
CA GLN A 164 5.91 21.30 5.87
C GLN A 164 5.10 21.23 7.17
N HIS A 165 4.92 20.04 7.72
CA HIS A 165 4.02 19.78 8.85
C HIS A 165 4.73 19.28 10.11
N ILE A 166 5.82 18.51 9.97
CA ILE A 166 6.49 17.86 11.10
C ILE A 166 7.82 18.49 11.43
N THR A 167 8.21 18.34 12.70
CA THR A 167 9.55 18.71 13.20
C THR A 167 10.58 17.68 12.69
N SER A 168 11.77 18.18 12.32
CA SER A 168 12.91 17.35 11.92
C SER A 168 13.50 16.61 13.12
#